data_00114c8669b533b3181a494fe0bf28c7
#
_entry.id   00114c8669b533b3181a494fe0bf28c7
#
_cell.length_a   1.000
_cell.length_b   1.000
_cell.length_c   1.000
_cell.angle_alpha   90.00
_cell.angle_beta   90.00
_cell.angle_gamma   90.00
#
_symmetry.space_group_name_H-M   'P 1'
#
loop_
_entity.id
_entity.type
_entity.pdbx_description
1 polymer ?
#
loop_
_entity_poly.entity_id
_entity_poly.type
_entity_poly.pdbx_seq_one_letter_code
_entity_poly.pdbx_strand_id
1 'polypeptide(L)'
;MQKGIKIASLYLIATLFVAISLYFVVEKSMYLMYALPILLGMIMLYIFSYDKVIFLIAFLTPLSINLEGLGLNIGLSLSVPVEPLLFGVLFFFIAKLLYEKKFDNKITRHPISIVIYIMFIWILITTITSEIPLVSAKYLLSRIWFVIPAYFVCAKLFKNPKNINKFVWLYIAGLTIVIVYTITNHAMNGFSGNSAHWVMTPFYNDHTAYGAALAIYLVINAAFIFIPNIKPQKRILIIISFAILCVAMVLSSCRAAWLSIIAVIGVLVCVLLKIKFRFILTVVIVLITMFFTFRHQIIDVMERNEQDSSNNLLEHVQSITNISTDASNLERLNRWSSALRLFEERPFFGWGPGTYQFVYAPYQLSVNKTIITTNYGDGGNAHSEYIGALAEMGVIGSLIVVLLVIVSVYKGLTTYKKAKNKESKILVLAATLAIISYFTHGVLNNFLDTDKLAIPVWSCLAIITVIDVYHSGKTNYYDSISEDQQALNQ
;
A
#
# COMPACT_ATOMS: atom_id res chain seq x y z
N MET A 1 19.21 -39.60 -27.34
CA MET A 1 19.78 -38.75 -28.40
C MET A 1 19.02 -37.41 -28.56
N GLN A 2 17.72 -37.38 -28.78
CA GLN A 2 16.94 -36.10 -28.92
C GLN A 2 17.04 -35.09 -27.73
N LYS A 3 17.13 -35.55 -26.48
CA LYS A 3 17.29 -34.70 -25.31
C LYS A 3 18.65 -34.00 -25.25
N GLY A 4 19.73 -34.69 -25.68
CA GLY A 4 21.08 -34.12 -25.76
C GLY A 4 21.22 -33.06 -26.86
N ILE A 5 20.61 -33.29 -28.03
CA ILE A 5 20.61 -32.33 -29.14
C ILE A 5 19.85 -31.03 -28.74
N LYS A 6 18.71 -31.13 -28.04
CA LYS A 6 17.97 -29.98 -27.56
C LYS A 6 18.76 -29.16 -26.52
N ILE A 7 19.51 -29.82 -25.64
CA ILE A 7 20.36 -29.15 -24.65
C ILE A 7 21.56 -28.48 -25.33
N ALA A 8 22.23 -29.16 -26.28
CA ALA A 8 23.34 -28.59 -27.03
C ALA A 8 22.92 -27.36 -27.88
N SER A 9 21.76 -27.45 -28.56
CA SER A 9 21.22 -26.29 -29.29
C SER A 9 20.89 -25.11 -28.40
N LEU A 10 20.39 -25.35 -27.19
CA LEU A 10 20.11 -24.28 -26.21
C LEU A 10 21.40 -23.56 -25.77
N TYR A 11 22.46 -24.33 -25.48
CA TYR A 11 23.77 -23.76 -25.11
C TYR A 11 24.39 -23.00 -26.29
N LEU A 12 24.28 -23.50 -27.52
CA LEU A 12 24.78 -22.84 -28.72
C LEU A 12 24.08 -21.47 -28.92
N ILE A 13 22.72 -21.43 -28.78
CA ILE A 13 21.95 -20.21 -28.91
C ILE A 13 22.31 -19.21 -27.80
N ALA A 14 22.48 -19.68 -26.56
CA ALA A 14 22.88 -18.84 -25.44
C ALA A 14 24.28 -18.25 -25.64
N THR A 15 25.24 -19.05 -26.11
CA THR A 15 26.62 -18.59 -26.39
C THR A 15 26.67 -17.60 -27.53
N LEU A 16 25.95 -17.83 -28.62
CA LEU A 16 25.81 -16.90 -29.73
C LEU A 16 25.19 -15.59 -29.31
N PHE A 17 24.15 -15.65 -28.49
CA PHE A 17 23.51 -14.49 -27.94
C PHE A 17 24.45 -13.63 -27.08
N VAL A 18 25.22 -14.26 -26.18
CA VAL A 18 26.23 -13.60 -25.34
C VAL A 18 27.32 -12.96 -26.22
N ALA A 19 27.80 -13.66 -27.21
CA ALA A 19 28.84 -13.14 -28.13
C ALA A 19 28.34 -11.91 -28.92
N ILE A 20 27.12 -12.00 -29.47
CA ILE A 20 26.48 -10.87 -30.17
C ILE A 20 26.28 -9.68 -29.24
N SER A 21 25.80 -9.93 -28.03
CA SER A 21 25.58 -8.85 -27.02
C SER A 21 26.88 -8.17 -26.62
N LEU A 22 27.96 -8.95 -26.41
CA LEU A 22 29.30 -8.42 -26.14
C LEU A 22 29.83 -7.58 -27.29
N TYR A 23 29.67 -8.04 -28.53
CA TYR A 23 30.08 -7.27 -29.71
C TYR A 23 29.38 -5.89 -29.76
N PHE A 24 28.06 -5.84 -29.60
CA PHE A 24 27.32 -4.58 -29.63
C PHE A 24 27.68 -3.64 -28.47
N VAL A 25 28.00 -4.19 -27.30
CA VAL A 25 28.43 -3.37 -26.15
C VAL A 25 29.83 -2.80 -26.36
N VAL A 26 30.79 -3.61 -26.82
CA VAL A 26 32.20 -3.22 -26.97
C VAL A 26 32.39 -2.30 -28.18
N GLU A 27 31.86 -2.69 -29.35
CA GLU A 27 32.11 -1.97 -30.61
C GLU A 27 31.15 -0.78 -30.85
N LYS A 28 29.91 -0.86 -30.32
CA LYS A 28 28.86 0.14 -30.57
C LYS A 28 28.46 0.93 -29.34
N SER A 29 29.07 0.69 -28.19
CA SER A 29 28.72 1.29 -26.89
C SER A 29 27.23 1.20 -26.54
N MET A 30 26.54 0.16 -27.06
CA MET A 30 25.11 -0.08 -26.83
C MET A 30 24.87 -0.82 -25.52
N TYR A 31 25.10 -0.17 -24.37
CA TYR A 31 24.94 -0.76 -23.03
C TYR A 31 23.55 -1.33 -22.77
N LEU A 32 22.54 -0.89 -23.54
CA LEU A 32 21.16 -1.43 -23.47
C LEU A 32 21.11 -2.93 -23.78
N MET A 33 22.09 -3.47 -24.48
CA MET A 33 22.17 -4.91 -24.77
C MET A 33 22.33 -5.77 -23.53
N TYR A 34 22.86 -5.24 -22.42
CA TYR A 34 22.89 -5.96 -21.13
C TYR A 34 21.50 -6.16 -20.52
N ALA A 35 20.54 -5.31 -20.87
CA ALA A 35 19.17 -5.46 -20.40
C ALA A 35 18.41 -6.60 -21.09
N LEU A 36 18.85 -7.02 -22.29
CA LEU A 36 18.15 -8.01 -23.11
C LEU A 36 18.06 -9.41 -22.45
N PRO A 37 19.15 -9.99 -21.87
CA PRO A 37 19.04 -11.25 -21.12
C PRO A 37 18.10 -11.16 -19.91
N ILE A 38 18.12 -10.02 -19.22
CA ILE A 38 17.24 -9.78 -18.07
C ILE A 38 15.79 -9.74 -18.56
N LEU A 39 15.51 -9.02 -19.64
CA LEU A 39 14.19 -8.93 -20.25
C LEU A 39 13.67 -10.30 -20.70
N LEU A 40 14.52 -11.11 -21.38
CA LEU A 40 14.16 -12.47 -21.79
C LEU A 40 13.92 -13.39 -20.60
N GLY A 41 14.75 -13.32 -19.56
CA GLY A 41 14.56 -14.05 -18.31
C GLY A 41 13.25 -13.67 -17.63
N MET A 42 12.90 -12.39 -17.63
CA MET A 42 11.62 -11.90 -17.11
C MET A 42 10.44 -12.41 -17.93
N ILE A 43 10.49 -12.36 -19.26
CA ILE A 43 9.43 -12.90 -20.13
C ILE A 43 9.24 -14.41 -19.86
N MET A 44 10.32 -15.16 -19.72
CA MET A 44 10.24 -16.58 -19.36
C MET A 44 9.61 -16.81 -17.98
N LEU A 45 9.94 -15.96 -16.98
CA LEU A 45 9.30 -16.01 -15.66
C LEU A 45 7.80 -15.76 -15.74
N TYR A 46 7.35 -14.80 -16.55
CA TYR A 46 5.92 -14.53 -16.75
C TYR A 46 5.19 -15.71 -17.40
N ILE A 47 5.79 -16.33 -18.43
CA ILE A 47 5.16 -17.42 -19.16
C ILE A 47 5.09 -18.70 -18.31
N PHE A 48 6.17 -19.06 -17.62
CA PHE A 48 6.30 -20.36 -16.95
C PHE A 48 6.03 -20.32 -15.45
N SER A 49 6.11 -19.15 -14.81
CA SER A 49 6.07 -19.06 -13.36
C SER A 49 5.65 -17.66 -12.86
N TYR A 50 4.55 -17.12 -13.38
CA TYR A 50 4.07 -15.79 -12.97
C TYR A 50 3.88 -15.66 -11.44
N ASP A 51 3.63 -16.76 -10.73
CA ASP A 51 3.57 -16.80 -9.27
C ASP A 51 4.89 -16.34 -8.64
N LYS A 52 6.03 -16.70 -9.24
CA LYS A 52 7.35 -16.29 -8.77
C LYS A 52 7.56 -14.79 -8.97
N VAL A 53 6.97 -14.21 -10.01
CA VAL A 53 7.01 -12.75 -10.24
C VAL A 53 6.29 -12.00 -9.13
N ILE A 54 5.13 -12.48 -8.69
CA ILE A 54 4.40 -11.89 -7.56
C ILE A 54 5.24 -11.93 -6.27
N PHE A 55 5.93 -13.03 -6.02
CA PHE A 55 6.83 -13.14 -4.87
C PHE A 55 8.06 -12.21 -5.00
N LEU A 56 8.58 -12.05 -6.21
CA LEU A 56 9.66 -11.11 -6.49
C LEU A 56 9.19 -9.66 -6.27
N ILE A 57 7.99 -9.32 -6.74
CA ILE A 57 7.36 -8.02 -6.48
C ILE A 57 7.24 -7.78 -4.98
N ALA A 58 6.73 -8.75 -4.20
CA ALA A 58 6.61 -8.61 -2.75
C ALA A 58 7.94 -8.28 -2.07
N PHE A 59 9.04 -8.93 -2.49
CA PHE A 59 10.38 -8.67 -1.95
C PHE A 59 10.94 -7.31 -2.39
N LEU A 60 10.75 -6.95 -3.66
CA LEU A 60 11.33 -5.74 -4.24
C LEU A 60 10.53 -4.47 -3.92
N THR A 61 9.26 -4.59 -3.52
CA THR A 61 8.43 -3.40 -3.24
C THR A 61 9.05 -2.44 -2.23
N PRO A 62 9.54 -2.86 -1.06
CA PRO A 62 10.22 -1.93 -0.15
C PRO A 62 11.50 -1.34 -0.74
N LEU A 63 12.16 -2.05 -1.65
CA LEU A 63 13.44 -1.72 -2.25
C LEU A 63 13.33 -0.91 -3.56
N SER A 64 12.13 -0.74 -4.12
CA SER A 64 11.95 0.02 -5.37
C SER A 64 12.32 1.50 -5.17
N ILE A 65 12.80 2.13 -6.23
CA ILE A 65 13.27 3.52 -6.22
C ILE A 65 12.53 4.28 -7.31
N ASN A 66 12.01 5.46 -6.99
CA ASN A 66 11.39 6.33 -7.97
C ASN A 66 12.47 6.98 -8.85
N LEU A 67 12.32 6.89 -10.18
CA LEU A 67 13.28 7.42 -11.14
C LEU A 67 13.40 8.94 -11.09
N GLU A 68 12.34 9.66 -10.76
CA GLU A 68 12.38 11.12 -10.56
C GLU A 68 13.31 11.50 -9.40
N GLY A 69 13.29 10.73 -8.31
CA GLY A 69 14.19 10.90 -7.17
C GLY A 69 15.69 10.69 -7.51
N LEU A 70 15.99 10.01 -8.63
CA LEU A 70 17.33 9.84 -9.16
C LEU A 70 17.72 10.90 -10.19
N GLY A 71 16.88 11.93 -10.42
CA GLY A 71 17.13 12.97 -11.41
C GLY A 71 16.88 12.54 -12.86
N LEU A 72 16.33 11.34 -13.09
CA LEU A 72 15.95 10.83 -14.41
C LEU A 72 14.51 11.24 -14.74
N ASN A 73 14.35 12.44 -15.26
CA ASN A 73 13.02 12.94 -15.63
C ASN A 73 12.63 12.43 -17.02
N ILE A 74 11.96 11.27 -17.06
CA ILE A 74 11.40 10.67 -18.29
C ILE A 74 9.92 11.04 -18.50
N GLY A 75 9.41 12.03 -17.74
CA GLY A 75 8.00 12.47 -17.81
C GLY A 75 7.01 11.46 -17.22
N LEU A 76 7.49 10.42 -16.54
CA LEU A 76 6.72 9.40 -15.82
C LEU A 76 7.36 9.18 -14.46
N SER A 77 6.58 9.41 -13.39
CA SER A 77 6.96 8.99 -12.04
C SER A 77 6.81 7.47 -11.96
N LEU A 78 7.91 6.76 -12.11
CA LEU A 78 7.93 5.30 -12.18
C LEU A 78 8.86 4.71 -11.12
N SER A 79 8.35 3.80 -10.30
CA SER A 79 9.12 3.08 -9.28
C SER A 79 9.71 1.79 -9.86
N VAL A 80 11.04 1.76 -10.00
CA VAL A 80 11.78 0.62 -10.60
C VAL A 80 12.37 -0.24 -9.49
N PRO A 81 12.32 -1.59 -9.61
CA PRO A 81 11.81 -2.38 -10.74
C PRO A 81 10.33 -2.77 -10.63
N VAL A 82 9.61 -2.36 -9.61
CA VAL A 82 8.31 -2.95 -9.23
C VAL A 82 7.19 -2.60 -10.19
N GLU A 83 7.04 -1.34 -10.60
CA GLU A 83 5.94 -0.97 -11.49
C GLU A 83 6.05 -1.59 -12.89
N PRO A 84 7.23 -1.69 -13.54
CA PRO A 84 7.38 -2.49 -14.75
C PRO A 84 7.00 -3.95 -14.57
N LEU A 85 7.32 -4.55 -13.40
CA LEU A 85 6.93 -5.91 -13.07
C LEU A 85 5.42 -6.05 -12.93
N LEU A 86 4.75 -5.11 -12.27
CA LEU A 86 3.29 -5.10 -12.14
C LEU A 86 2.61 -4.96 -13.49
N PHE A 87 3.12 -4.09 -14.36
CA PHE A 87 2.62 -3.92 -15.72
C PHE A 87 2.74 -5.22 -16.51
N GLY A 88 3.87 -5.93 -16.41
CA GLY A 88 4.05 -7.24 -17.00
C GLY A 88 3.04 -8.28 -16.47
N VAL A 89 2.82 -8.33 -15.15
CA VAL A 89 1.80 -9.21 -14.55
C VAL A 89 0.41 -8.88 -15.07
N LEU A 90 0.05 -7.60 -15.16
CA LEU A 90 -1.22 -7.15 -15.72
C LEU A 90 -1.40 -7.64 -17.16
N PHE A 91 -0.39 -7.42 -18.02
CA PHE A 91 -0.45 -7.83 -19.41
C PHE A 91 -0.66 -9.36 -19.56
N PHE A 92 0.14 -10.16 -18.86
CA PHE A 92 0.02 -11.63 -18.89
C PHE A 92 -1.30 -12.11 -18.26
N PHE A 93 -1.78 -11.45 -17.23
CA PHE A 93 -3.09 -11.75 -16.63
C PHE A 93 -4.23 -11.52 -17.62
N ILE A 94 -4.24 -10.39 -18.32
CA ILE A 94 -5.24 -10.09 -19.35
C ILE A 94 -5.16 -11.10 -20.51
N ALA A 95 -3.95 -11.38 -21.00
CA ALA A 95 -3.74 -12.36 -22.05
C ALA A 95 -4.28 -13.75 -21.65
N LYS A 96 -3.99 -14.18 -20.42
CA LYS A 96 -4.50 -15.44 -19.87
C LYS A 96 -6.02 -15.43 -19.72
N LEU A 97 -6.60 -14.32 -19.25
CA LEU A 97 -8.05 -14.19 -19.11
C LEU A 97 -8.77 -14.27 -20.46
N LEU A 98 -8.21 -13.65 -21.49
CA LEU A 98 -8.74 -13.71 -22.87
C LEU A 98 -8.63 -15.13 -23.46
N TYR A 99 -7.56 -15.85 -23.15
CA TYR A 99 -7.34 -17.22 -23.63
C TYR A 99 -8.23 -18.24 -22.90
N GLU A 100 -8.21 -18.23 -21.55
CA GLU A 100 -8.95 -19.20 -20.73
C GLU A 100 -10.45 -18.87 -20.65
N LYS A 101 -10.84 -17.61 -20.88
CA LYS A 101 -12.22 -17.08 -20.76
C LYS A 101 -12.89 -17.40 -19.43
N LYS A 102 -12.12 -17.70 -18.42
CA LYS A 102 -12.60 -18.11 -17.08
C LYS A 102 -11.79 -17.41 -16.00
N PHE A 103 -12.49 -16.78 -15.07
CA PHE A 103 -11.95 -16.35 -13.81
C PHE A 103 -12.84 -16.86 -12.67
N ASP A 104 -12.32 -16.92 -11.47
CA ASP A 104 -13.02 -17.48 -10.33
C ASP A 104 -14.23 -16.62 -9.92
N ASN A 105 -15.43 -17.12 -10.21
CA ASN A 105 -16.69 -16.41 -9.91
C ASN A 105 -16.88 -16.12 -8.42
N LYS A 106 -16.28 -16.90 -7.51
CA LYS A 106 -16.41 -16.67 -6.08
C LYS A 106 -15.60 -15.43 -5.65
N ILE A 107 -14.45 -15.20 -6.29
CA ILE A 107 -13.63 -14.00 -6.06
C ILE A 107 -14.30 -12.79 -6.73
N THR A 108 -14.72 -12.90 -8.00
CA THR A 108 -15.30 -11.76 -8.74
C THR A 108 -16.60 -11.25 -8.14
N ARG A 109 -17.43 -12.14 -7.56
CA ARG A 109 -18.70 -11.77 -6.92
C ARG A 109 -18.55 -11.43 -5.44
N HIS A 110 -17.34 -11.44 -4.90
CA HIS A 110 -17.13 -11.07 -3.50
C HIS A 110 -17.42 -9.57 -3.29
N PRO A 111 -18.05 -9.14 -2.17
CA PRO A 111 -18.40 -7.74 -1.93
C PRO A 111 -17.24 -6.76 -2.09
N ILE A 112 -16.02 -7.11 -1.65
CA ILE A 112 -14.83 -6.27 -1.86
C ILE A 112 -14.56 -6.09 -3.37
N SER A 113 -14.65 -7.15 -4.18
CA SER A 113 -14.46 -7.07 -5.64
C SER A 113 -15.51 -6.18 -6.30
N ILE A 114 -16.76 -6.25 -5.84
CA ILE A 114 -17.85 -5.40 -6.36
C ILE A 114 -17.54 -3.91 -6.10
N VAL A 115 -17.07 -3.56 -4.90
CA VAL A 115 -16.68 -2.19 -4.59
C VAL A 115 -15.48 -1.74 -5.44
N ILE A 116 -14.52 -2.61 -5.71
CA ILE A 116 -13.40 -2.34 -6.61
C ILE A 116 -13.90 -2.04 -8.04
N TYR A 117 -14.88 -2.79 -8.55
CA TYR A 117 -15.45 -2.51 -9.87
C TYR A 117 -16.19 -1.16 -9.89
N ILE A 118 -16.96 -0.86 -8.85
CA ILE A 118 -17.63 0.45 -8.71
C ILE A 118 -16.58 1.57 -8.69
N MET A 119 -15.48 1.38 -7.96
CA MET A 119 -14.37 2.32 -7.94
C MET A 119 -13.76 2.54 -9.33
N PHE A 120 -13.46 1.49 -10.08
CA PHE A 120 -12.92 1.62 -11.45
C PHE A 120 -13.87 2.32 -12.41
N ILE A 121 -15.16 1.98 -12.35
CA ILE A 121 -16.20 2.64 -13.17
C ILE A 121 -16.24 4.13 -12.84
N TRP A 122 -16.20 4.49 -11.55
CA TRP A 122 -16.25 5.89 -11.13
C TRP A 122 -15.00 6.66 -11.54
N ILE A 123 -13.81 6.08 -11.34
CA ILE A 123 -12.54 6.67 -11.82
C ILE A 123 -12.57 6.88 -13.34
N LEU A 124 -13.12 5.93 -14.11
CA LEU A 124 -13.25 6.07 -15.57
C LEU A 124 -14.18 7.24 -15.92
N ILE A 125 -15.35 7.35 -15.28
CA ILE A 125 -16.29 8.45 -15.50
C ILE A 125 -15.61 9.80 -15.17
N THR A 126 -14.96 9.91 -14.03
CA THR A 126 -14.30 11.15 -13.60
C THR A 126 -13.03 11.46 -14.40
N THR A 127 -12.42 10.47 -15.04
CA THR A 127 -11.35 10.67 -16.03
C THR A 127 -11.87 11.35 -17.31
N ILE A 128 -13.06 10.95 -17.77
CA ILE A 128 -13.69 11.55 -18.97
C ILE A 128 -14.09 13.01 -18.70
N THR A 129 -14.56 13.31 -17.49
CA THR A 129 -14.99 14.67 -17.09
C THR A 129 -13.86 15.52 -16.49
N SER A 130 -12.63 15.02 -16.52
CA SER A 130 -11.46 15.65 -15.89
C SER A 130 -11.06 16.96 -16.55
N GLU A 131 -10.59 17.92 -15.77
CA GLU A 131 -9.95 19.17 -16.27
C GLU A 131 -8.65 18.87 -17.02
N ILE A 132 -7.91 17.83 -16.60
CA ILE A 132 -6.66 17.40 -17.24
C ILE A 132 -6.76 15.91 -17.59
N PRO A 133 -7.45 15.54 -18.70
CA PRO A 133 -7.77 14.15 -19.00
C PRO A 133 -6.55 13.21 -19.10
N LEU A 134 -5.41 13.72 -19.58
CA LEU A 134 -4.19 12.94 -19.71
C LEU A 134 -3.64 12.49 -18.33
N VAL A 135 -3.67 13.39 -17.34
CA VAL A 135 -3.24 13.10 -15.96
C VAL A 135 -4.16 12.05 -15.35
N SER A 136 -5.47 12.23 -15.51
CA SER A 136 -6.47 11.30 -14.99
C SER A 136 -6.42 9.93 -15.68
N ALA A 137 -6.13 9.88 -16.98
CA ALA A 137 -5.90 8.62 -17.69
C ALA A 137 -4.66 7.88 -17.18
N LYS A 138 -3.56 8.58 -16.91
CA LYS A 138 -2.36 8.00 -16.27
C LYS A 138 -2.70 7.47 -14.87
N TYR A 139 -3.46 8.21 -14.07
CA TYR A 139 -3.93 7.78 -12.76
C TYR A 139 -4.79 6.50 -12.84
N LEU A 140 -5.77 6.44 -13.75
CA LEU A 140 -6.58 5.24 -13.97
C LEU A 140 -5.71 4.05 -14.34
N LEU A 141 -4.77 4.22 -15.27
CA LEU A 141 -3.85 3.16 -15.69
C LEU A 141 -2.99 2.66 -14.52
N SER A 142 -2.42 3.57 -13.73
CA SER A 142 -1.62 3.20 -12.55
C SER A 142 -2.49 2.43 -11.53
N ARG A 143 -3.70 2.86 -11.29
CA ARG A 143 -4.63 2.16 -10.39
C ARG A 143 -4.94 0.74 -10.88
N ILE A 144 -5.09 0.53 -12.20
CA ILE A 144 -5.32 -0.78 -12.79
C ILE A 144 -4.10 -1.70 -12.58
N TRP A 145 -2.88 -1.24 -12.83
CA TRP A 145 -1.69 -2.09 -12.66
C TRP A 145 -1.32 -2.34 -11.20
N PHE A 146 -1.77 -1.53 -10.23
CA PHE A 146 -1.62 -1.86 -8.80
C PHE A 146 -2.68 -2.86 -8.36
N VAL A 147 -3.95 -2.59 -8.66
CA VAL A 147 -5.07 -3.36 -8.10
C VAL A 147 -5.18 -4.74 -8.71
N ILE A 148 -5.04 -4.89 -10.03
CA ILE A 148 -5.22 -6.20 -10.67
C ILE A 148 -4.17 -7.21 -10.19
N PRO A 149 -2.86 -6.94 -10.19
CA PRO A 149 -1.87 -7.86 -9.64
C PRO A 149 -2.01 -8.07 -8.13
N ALA A 150 -2.11 -6.99 -7.35
CA ALA A 150 -2.05 -7.08 -5.90
C ALA A 150 -3.36 -7.58 -5.26
N TYR A 151 -4.51 -7.47 -5.94
CA TYR A 151 -5.76 -8.02 -5.46
C TYR A 151 -6.18 -9.29 -6.21
N PHE A 152 -6.45 -9.22 -7.53
CA PHE A 152 -7.03 -10.36 -8.25
C PHE A 152 -6.03 -11.51 -8.47
N VAL A 153 -4.79 -11.19 -8.88
CA VAL A 153 -3.77 -12.23 -9.07
C VAL A 153 -3.31 -12.79 -7.73
N CYS A 154 -3.11 -11.93 -6.72
CA CYS A 154 -2.82 -12.38 -5.35
C CYS A 154 -3.95 -13.23 -4.77
N ALA A 155 -5.23 -12.89 -4.99
CA ALA A 155 -6.35 -13.71 -4.53
C ALA A 155 -6.32 -15.12 -5.16
N LYS A 156 -5.96 -15.24 -6.45
CA LYS A 156 -5.77 -16.56 -7.07
C LYS A 156 -4.58 -17.31 -6.45
N LEU A 157 -3.46 -16.63 -6.21
CA LEU A 157 -2.25 -17.20 -5.62
C LEU A 157 -2.47 -17.65 -4.15
N PHE A 158 -3.22 -16.87 -3.39
CA PHE A 158 -3.49 -17.09 -1.97
C PHE A 158 -4.52 -18.18 -1.69
N LYS A 159 -5.15 -18.77 -2.72
CA LYS A 159 -5.92 -20.02 -2.57
C LYS A 159 -5.07 -21.11 -1.90
N ASN A 160 -3.76 -21.14 -2.19
CA ASN A 160 -2.81 -21.90 -1.40
C ASN A 160 -2.35 -21.06 -0.20
N PRO A 161 -2.75 -21.44 1.02
CA PRO A 161 -2.45 -20.65 2.22
C PRO A 161 -0.97 -20.45 2.50
N LYS A 162 -0.10 -21.37 2.08
CA LYS A 162 1.37 -21.22 2.21
C LYS A 162 1.89 -19.99 1.49
N ASN A 163 1.22 -19.58 0.41
CA ASN A 163 1.60 -18.43 -0.39
C ASN A 163 1.36 -17.10 0.32
N ILE A 164 0.35 -17.01 1.20
CA ILE A 164 0.11 -15.83 2.05
C ILE A 164 1.33 -15.61 2.95
N ASN A 165 1.73 -16.66 3.68
CA ASN A 165 2.88 -16.58 4.58
C ASN A 165 4.17 -16.24 3.80
N LYS A 166 4.39 -16.87 2.64
CA LYS A 166 5.55 -16.60 1.80
C LYS A 166 5.58 -15.16 1.30
N PHE A 167 4.45 -14.62 0.84
CA PHE A 167 4.33 -13.26 0.35
C PHE A 167 4.67 -12.25 1.45
N VAL A 168 4.06 -12.40 2.63
CA VAL A 168 4.30 -11.51 3.78
C VAL A 168 5.77 -11.55 4.21
N TRP A 169 6.36 -12.75 4.30
CA TRP A 169 7.76 -12.89 4.69
C TRP A 169 8.74 -12.27 3.71
N LEU A 170 8.47 -12.37 2.42
CA LEU A 170 9.32 -11.75 1.39
C LEU A 170 9.25 -10.22 1.46
N TYR A 171 8.08 -9.66 1.71
CA TYR A 171 7.98 -8.22 1.91
C TYR A 171 8.71 -7.77 3.18
N ILE A 172 8.54 -8.47 4.31
CA ILE A 172 9.25 -8.18 5.56
C ILE A 172 10.77 -8.27 5.35
N ALA A 173 11.25 -9.26 4.58
CA ALA A 173 12.67 -9.39 4.26
C ALA A 173 13.20 -8.17 3.49
N GLY A 174 12.49 -7.73 2.43
CA GLY A 174 12.83 -6.52 1.70
C GLY A 174 12.78 -5.26 2.57
N LEU A 175 11.72 -5.14 3.40
CA LEU A 175 11.57 -4.02 4.34
C LEU A 175 12.68 -4.01 5.40
N THR A 176 13.13 -5.17 5.86
CA THR A 176 14.25 -5.27 6.83
C THR A 176 15.54 -4.71 6.26
N ILE A 177 15.82 -4.93 4.97
CA ILE A 177 16.98 -4.33 4.29
C ILE A 177 16.88 -2.80 4.32
N VAL A 178 15.71 -2.25 4.01
CA VAL A 178 15.47 -0.80 4.07
C VAL A 178 15.59 -0.28 5.50
N ILE A 179 15.09 -1.01 6.49
CA ILE A 179 15.20 -0.64 7.90
C ILE A 179 16.67 -0.56 8.32
N VAL A 180 17.48 -1.56 7.98
CA VAL A 180 18.93 -1.57 8.30
C VAL A 180 19.61 -0.36 7.63
N TYR A 181 19.33 -0.10 6.35
CA TYR A 181 19.84 1.07 5.66
C TYR A 181 19.45 2.37 6.36
N THR A 182 18.15 2.53 6.66
CA THR A 182 17.60 3.74 7.30
C THR A 182 18.20 3.98 8.68
N ILE A 183 18.32 2.94 9.53
CA ILE A 183 18.90 3.03 10.87
C ILE A 183 20.39 3.39 10.78
N THR A 184 21.13 2.76 9.86
CA THR A 184 22.55 3.08 9.67
C THR A 184 22.73 4.54 9.24
N ASN A 185 21.93 5.00 8.30
CA ASN A 185 21.94 6.38 7.83
C ASN A 185 21.57 7.37 8.95
N HIS A 186 20.57 7.02 9.76
CA HIS A 186 20.13 7.82 10.90
C HIS A 186 21.22 7.89 11.99
N ALA A 187 21.91 6.77 12.25
CA ALA A 187 23.05 6.72 13.19
C ALA A 187 24.21 7.61 12.72
N MET A 188 24.54 7.60 11.41
CA MET A 188 25.58 8.45 10.83
C MET A 188 25.24 9.96 10.95
N ASN A 189 23.95 10.30 11.07
CA ASN A 189 23.47 11.66 11.28
C ASN A 189 23.10 11.95 12.75
N GLY A 190 23.64 11.17 13.70
CA GLY A 190 23.51 11.38 15.14
C GLY A 190 22.10 11.22 15.70
N PHE A 191 21.23 10.47 15.01
CA PHE A 191 19.82 10.28 15.37
C PHE A 191 19.05 11.59 15.59
N SER A 192 19.39 12.62 14.83
CA SER A 192 18.72 13.92 14.95
C SER A 192 17.26 13.84 14.47
N GLY A 193 16.35 14.60 15.11
CA GLY A 193 14.94 14.67 14.69
C GLY A 193 14.78 15.13 13.23
N ASN A 194 15.62 16.08 12.78
CA ASN A 194 15.60 16.55 11.39
C ASN A 194 16.00 15.47 10.39
N SER A 195 16.97 14.62 10.72
CA SER A 195 17.38 13.53 9.82
C SER A 195 16.32 12.45 9.68
N ALA A 196 15.48 12.23 10.70
CA ALA A 196 14.40 11.26 10.65
C ALA A 196 13.44 11.45 9.46
N HIS A 197 13.35 12.67 8.91
CA HIS A 197 12.44 12.99 7.80
C HIS A 197 12.90 12.48 6.43
N TRP A 198 14.22 12.22 6.24
CA TRP A 198 14.78 11.90 4.92
C TRP A 198 15.74 10.70 4.87
N VAL A 199 16.19 10.15 6.00
CA VAL A 199 17.18 9.05 6.03
C VAL A 199 16.76 7.76 5.33
N MET A 200 15.46 7.58 5.01
CA MET A 200 14.92 6.44 4.27
C MET A 200 15.04 6.58 2.75
N THR A 201 15.43 7.76 2.25
CA THR A 201 15.67 7.95 0.81
C THR A 201 16.89 7.14 0.36
N PRO A 202 16.89 6.55 -0.85
CA PRO A 202 15.97 6.74 -1.95
C PRO A 202 14.76 5.78 -1.97
N PHE A 203 14.63 4.88 -0.98
CA PHE A 203 13.58 3.85 -0.99
C PHE A 203 12.18 4.39 -0.71
N TYR A 204 12.05 5.34 0.21
CA TYR A 204 10.82 6.06 0.50
C TYR A 204 11.06 7.56 0.38
N ASN A 205 10.11 8.27 -0.18
CA ASN A 205 10.22 9.71 -0.41
C ASN A 205 10.25 10.50 0.90
N ASP A 206 9.53 10.01 1.92
CA ASP A 206 9.44 10.64 3.22
C ASP A 206 9.19 9.63 4.35
N HIS A 207 9.34 10.10 5.59
CA HIS A 207 9.13 9.30 6.80
C HIS A 207 7.67 8.88 7.00
N THR A 208 6.68 9.56 6.40
CA THR A 208 5.27 9.23 6.58
C THR A 208 4.88 8.02 5.75
N ALA A 209 5.35 7.90 4.51
CA ALA A 209 5.18 6.73 3.68
C ALA A 209 5.90 5.50 4.26
N TYR A 210 7.14 5.72 4.76
CA TYR A 210 7.90 4.68 5.46
C TYR A 210 7.19 4.21 6.72
N GLY A 211 6.71 5.14 7.57
CA GLY A 211 5.95 4.84 8.79
C GLY A 211 4.66 4.08 8.52
N ALA A 212 3.94 4.40 7.43
CA ALA A 212 2.73 3.68 7.03
C ALA A 212 3.03 2.21 6.66
N ALA A 213 4.12 1.96 5.92
CA ALA A 213 4.54 0.59 5.59
C ALA A 213 4.97 -0.18 6.85
N LEU A 214 5.73 0.46 7.75
CA LEU A 214 6.10 -0.13 9.04
C LEU A 214 4.87 -0.50 9.86
N ALA A 215 3.86 0.38 9.96
CA ALA A 215 2.65 0.14 10.74
C ALA A 215 1.87 -1.09 10.24
N ILE A 216 1.68 -1.22 8.92
CA ILE A 216 1.01 -2.38 8.31
C ILE A 216 1.74 -3.67 8.71
N TYR A 217 3.06 -3.73 8.51
CA TYR A 217 3.80 -4.97 8.72
C TYR A 217 4.10 -5.24 10.19
N LEU A 218 4.15 -4.22 11.05
CA LEU A 218 4.19 -4.39 12.50
C LEU A 218 2.95 -5.15 13.00
N VAL A 219 1.77 -4.74 12.53
CA VAL A 219 0.49 -5.39 12.89
C VAL A 219 0.44 -6.84 12.39
N ILE A 220 0.82 -7.07 11.14
CA ILE A 220 0.82 -8.42 10.55
C ILE A 220 1.83 -9.32 11.26
N ASN A 221 3.03 -8.82 11.52
CA ASN A 221 4.10 -9.58 12.18
C ASN A 221 3.74 -9.90 13.65
N ALA A 222 3.15 -8.95 14.37
CA ALA A 222 2.62 -9.19 15.72
C ALA A 222 1.62 -10.36 15.73
N ALA A 223 0.70 -10.39 14.77
CA ALA A 223 -0.27 -11.48 14.65
C ALA A 223 0.41 -12.83 14.35
N PHE A 224 1.50 -12.85 13.58
CA PHE A 224 2.24 -14.08 13.25
C PHE A 224 2.86 -14.77 14.46
N ILE A 225 3.17 -14.04 15.55
CA ILE A 225 3.66 -14.62 16.82
C ILE A 225 2.65 -15.65 17.37
N PHE A 226 1.35 -15.43 17.13
CA PHE A 226 0.25 -16.25 17.68
C PHE A 226 -0.18 -17.38 16.75
N ILE A 227 0.39 -17.53 15.55
CA ILE A 227 0.09 -18.65 14.67
C ILE A 227 0.49 -19.97 15.34
N PRO A 228 -0.43 -20.98 15.40
CA PRO A 228 -0.12 -22.26 16.05
C PRO A 228 0.88 -23.07 15.20
N ASN A 229 1.50 -24.06 15.88
CA ASN A 229 2.33 -25.10 15.24
C ASN A 229 3.52 -24.58 14.42
N ILE A 230 4.00 -23.36 14.69
CA ILE A 230 5.23 -22.83 14.09
C ILE A 230 6.44 -23.43 14.80
N LYS A 231 7.44 -23.87 14.03
CA LYS A 231 8.74 -24.35 14.55
C LYS A 231 9.37 -23.25 15.43
N PRO A 232 10.00 -23.60 16.59
CA PRO A 232 10.59 -22.63 17.52
C PRO A 232 11.55 -21.65 16.84
N GLN A 233 12.41 -22.13 15.93
CA GLN A 233 13.36 -21.29 15.18
C GLN A 233 12.66 -20.21 14.35
N LYS A 234 11.55 -20.56 13.68
CA LYS A 234 10.76 -19.58 12.93
C LYS A 234 10.06 -18.58 13.85
N ARG A 235 9.60 -19.02 15.03
CA ARG A 235 9.00 -18.11 16.02
C ARG A 235 10.00 -17.10 16.54
N ILE A 236 11.25 -17.52 16.78
CA ILE A 236 12.34 -16.59 17.16
C ILE A 236 12.56 -15.56 16.05
N LEU A 237 12.61 -15.96 14.78
CA LEU A 237 12.73 -15.03 13.65
C LEU A 237 11.57 -14.02 13.59
N ILE A 238 10.33 -14.46 13.89
CA ILE A 238 9.15 -13.57 13.96
C ILE A 238 9.35 -12.53 15.06
N ILE A 239 9.81 -12.96 16.25
CA ILE A 239 10.03 -12.05 17.39
C ILE A 239 11.16 -11.07 17.10
N ILE A 240 12.26 -11.53 16.50
CA ILE A 240 13.36 -10.64 16.10
C ILE A 240 12.90 -9.61 15.07
N SER A 241 12.20 -10.05 14.02
CA SER A 241 11.68 -9.12 13.01
C SER A 241 10.65 -8.14 13.59
N PHE A 242 9.82 -8.58 14.55
CA PHE A 242 8.91 -7.70 15.28
C PHE A 242 9.66 -6.64 16.09
N ALA A 243 10.73 -7.02 16.82
CA ALA A 243 11.55 -6.07 17.55
C ALA A 243 12.23 -5.05 16.64
N ILE A 244 12.74 -5.49 15.48
CA ILE A 244 13.33 -4.60 14.45
C ILE A 244 12.29 -3.61 13.95
N LEU A 245 11.07 -4.07 13.63
CA LEU A 245 9.97 -3.19 13.20
C LEU A 245 9.56 -2.20 14.29
N CYS A 246 9.53 -2.60 15.57
CA CYS A 246 9.27 -1.69 16.68
C CYS A 246 10.33 -0.58 16.78
N VAL A 247 11.61 -0.92 16.72
CA VAL A 247 12.70 0.06 16.72
C VAL A 247 12.58 1.02 15.53
N ALA A 248 12.37 0.48 14.33
CA ALA A 248 12.18 1.29 13.12
C ALA A 248 10.97 2.24 13.23
N MET A 249 9.87 1.76 13.81
CA MET A 249 8.66 2.57 14.04
C MET A 249 8.94 3.75 14.96
N VAL A 250 9.67 3.54 16.07
CA VAL A 250 10.08 4.61 16.99
C VAL A 250 10.96 5.63 16.26
N LEU A 251 11.99 5.17 15.56
CA LEU A 251 12.95 6.02 14.86
C LEU A 251 12.36 6.74 13.63
N SER A 252 11.23 6.28 13.10
CA SER A 252 10.56 6.92 11.96
C SER A 252 9.98 8.29 12.29
N SER A 253 9.76 8.60 13.57
CA SER A 253 9.13 9.85 14.05
C SER A 253 7.78 10.17 13.37
N CYS A 254 7.10 9.16 12.80
CA CYS A 254 5.85 9.33 12.07
C CYS A 254 4.63 9.28 13.00
N ARG A 255 4.12 10.45 13.40
CA ARG A 255 2.96 10.59 14.31
C ARG A 255 1.69 9.91 13.77
N ALA A 256 1.44 10.02 12.46
CA ALA A 256 0.28 9.39 11.81
C ALA A 256 0.33 7.86 11.93
N ALA A 257 1.52 7.24 11.82
CA ALA A 257 1.71 5.82 12.02
C ALA A 257 1.46 5.40 13.46
N TRP A 258 1.91 6.19 14.45
CA TRP A 258 1.61 5.95 15.86
C TRP A 258 0.11 5.99 16.15
N LEU A 259 -0.59 7.01 15.62
CA LEU A 259 -2.03 7.12 15.76
C LEU A 259 -2.76 5.93 15.16
N SER A 260 -2.28 5.43 14.01
CA SER A 260 -2.85 4.25 13.36
C SER A 260 -2.67 2.97 14.21
N ILE A 261 -1.54 2.80 14.89
CA ILE A 261 -1.31 1.67 15.81
C ILE A 261 -2.23 1.77 17.04
N ILE A 262 -2.41 2.97 17.60
CA ILE A 262 -3.36 3.17 18.72
C ILE A 262 -4.78 2.77 18.29
N ALA A 263 -5.22 3.18 17.10
CA ALA A 263 -6.52 2.78 16.56
C ALA A 263 -6.64 1.26 16.39
N VAL A 264 -5.58 0.61 15.88
CA VAL A 264 -5.51 -0.86 15.75
C VAL A 264 -5.64 -1.55 17.10
N ILE A 265 -4.91 -1.08 18.12
CA ILE A 265 -4.99 -1.63 19.48
C ILE A 265 -6.41 -1.46 20.03
N GLY A 266 -7.02 -0.28 19.86
CA GLY A 266 -8.40 -0.03 20.27
C GLY A 266 -9.39 -1.00 19.63
N VAL A 267 -9.30 -1.20 18.31
CA VAL A 267 -10.16 -2.16 17.60
C VAL A 267 -9.88 -3.60 18.04
N LEU A 268 -8.61 -3.98 18.24
CA LEU A 268 -8.24 -5.31 18.72
C LEU A 268 -8.86 -5.58 20.11
N VAL A 269 -8.77 -4.63 21.03
CA VAL A 269 -9.39 -4.71 22.36
C VAL A 269 -10.91 -4.89 22.23
N CYS A 270 -11.57 -4.11 21.38
CA CYS A 270 -13.01 -4.26 21.12
C CYS A 270 -13.37 -5.65 20.58
N VAL A 271 -12.55 -6.21 19.70
CA VAL A 271 -12.75 -7.57 19.15
C VAL A 271 -12.55 -8.64 20.23
N LEU A 272 -11.49 -8.54 21.03
CA LEU A 272 -11.18 -9.49 22.11
C LEU A 272 -12.22 -9.47 23.23
N LEU A 273 -12.71 -8.28 23.61
CA LEU A 273 -13.77 -8.09 24.61
C LEU A 273 -15.17 -8.37 24.04
N LYS A 274 -15.27 -8.72 22.73
CA LYS A 274 -16.55 -9.01 22.04
C LYS A 274 -17.56 -7.85 22.13
N ILE A 275 -17.06 -6.60 22.13
CA ILE A 275 -17.90 -5.40 22.20
C ILE A 275 -18.83 -5.38 20.97
N LYS A 276 -20.12 -5.14 21.20
CA LYS A 276 -21.10 -5.07 20.11
C LYS A 276 -20.83 -3.85 19.22
N PHE A 277 -20.85 -4.05 17.91
CA PHE A 277 -20.59 -2.98 16.93
C PHE A 277 -21.45 -1.72 17.16
N ARG A 278 -22.69 -1.89 17.62
CA ARG A 278 -23.58 -0.76 17.97
C ARG A 278 -22.97 0.17 19.00
N PHE A 279 -22.30 -0.38 20.03
CA PHE A 279 -21.65 0.41 21.06
C PHE A 279 -20.46 1.20 20.49
N ILE A 280 -19.64 0.57 19.66
CA ILE A 280 -18.51 1.21 18.98
C ILE A 280 -19.03 2.37 18.10
N LEU A 281 -20.07 2.12 17.31
CA LEU A 281 -20.69 3.14 16.48
C LEU A 281 -21.23 4.32 17.30
N THR A 282 -21.89 4.04 18.42
CA THR A 282 -22.38 5.09 19.34
C THR A 282 -21.22 5.93 19.86
N VAL A 283 -20.13 5.32 20.32
CA VAL A 283 -18.94 6.06 20.81
C VAL A 283 -18.35 6.92 19.69
N VAL A 284 -18.21 6.39 18.48
CA VAL A 284 -17.69 7.14 17.31
C VAL A 284 -18.60 8.33 16.99
N ILE A 285 -19.90 8.13 16.95
CA ILE A 285 -20.86 9.23 16.71
C ILE A 285 -20.75 10.30 17.80
N VAL A 286 -20.69 9.89 19.07
CA VAL A 286 -20.52 10.84 20.20
C VAL A 286 -19.22 11.62 20.06
N LEU A 287 -18.09 10.97 19.74
CA LEU A 287 -16.81 11.63 19.55
C LEU A 287 -16.83 12.63 18.38
N ILE A 288 -17.45 12.24 17.26
CA ILE A 288 -17.63 13.12 16.09
C ILE A 288 -18.51 14.32 16.48
N THR A 289 -19.64 14.09 17.16
CA THR A 289 -20.52 15.17 17.62
C THR A 289 -19.80 16.12 18.59
N MET A 290 -19.05 15.57 19.55
CA MET A 290 -18.23 16.38 20.47
C MET A 290 -17.20 17.21 19.69
N PHE A 291 -16.49 16.62 18.72
CA PHE A 291 -15.53 17.35 17.90
C PHE A 291 -16.18 18.54 17.18
N PHE A 292 -17.32 18.32 16.50
CA PHE A 292 -18.01 19.40 15.81
C PHE A 292 -18.61 20.46 16.77
N THR A 293 -19.09 20.03 17.94
CA THR A 293 -19.64 20.95 18.96
C THR A 293 -18.55 21.84 19.58
N PHE A 294 -17.39 21.24 19.88
CA PHE A 294 -16.29 21.92 20.57
C PHE A 294 -15.16 22.35 19.63
N ARG A 295 -15.38 22.31 18.31
CA ARG A 295 -14.33 22.58 17.30
C ARG A 295 -13.62 23.92 17.52
N HIS A 296 -14.34 25.00 17.85
CA HIS A 296 -13.76 26.32 18.09
C HIS A 296 -12.88 26.34 19.34
N GLN A 297 -13.37 25.79 20.46
CA GLN A 297 -12.59 25.68 21.68
C GLN A 297 -11.35 24.79 21.53
N ILE A 298 -11.48 23.71 20.75
CA ILE A 298 -10.34 22.84 20.41
C ILE A 298 -9.31 23.62 19.58
N ILE A 299 -9.75 24.36 18.57
CA ILE A 299 -8.88 25.21 17.74
C ILE A 299 -8.22 26.29 18.60
N ASP A 300 -8.98 27.01 19.43
CA ASP A 300 -8.45 28.07 20.32
C ASP A 300 -7.41 27.55 21.33
N VAL A 301 -7.62 26.34 21.88
CA VAL A 301 -6.62 25.68 22.76
C VAL A 301 -5.39 25.27 21.97
N MET A 302 -5.56 24.81 20.72
CA MET A 302 -4.47 24.39 19.85
C MET A 302 -3.65 25.58 19.34
N GLU A 303 -4.29 26.73 19.11
CA GLU A 303 -3.61 27.97 18.70
C GLU A 303 -2.82 28.65 19.83
N ARG A 304 -3.14 28.37 21.09
CA ARG A 304 -2.43 28.95 22.26
C ARG A 304 -1.14 28.26 22.67
N ASN A 305 -0.86 27.07 22.11
CA ASN A 305 0.35 26.32 22.42
C ASN A 305 1.51 26.74 21.49
N GLU A 306 2.21 27.81 21.85
CA GLU A 306 3.44 28.30 21.21
C GLU A 306 4.67 27.53 21.73
N GLN A 307 4.89 26.27 21.36
CA GLN A 307 6.17 25.63 21.69
C GLN A 307 6.75 24.85 20.51
N ASP A 308 8.02 25.17 20.22
CA ASP A 308 8.86 24.47 19.24
C ASP A 308 8.96 22.97 19.53
N SER A 309 9.04 22.18 18.46
CA SER A 309 9.23 20.74 18.53
C SER A 309 10.56 20.41 19.24
N SER A 310 10.48 19.94 20.48
CA SER A 310 11.65 19.50 21.22
C SER A 310 11.92 17.99 21.07
N ASN A 311 13.15 17.59 21.39
CA ASN A 311 13.65 16.21 21.22
C ASN A 311 13.11 15.20 22.27
N ASN A 312 12.10 15.52 23.07
CA ASN A 312 11.58 14.66 24.14
C ASN A 312 10.35 13.84 23.72
N LEU A 313 10.34 12.53 24.01
CA LEU A 313 9.21 11.62 23.72
C LEU A 313 7.86 12.07 24.33
N LEU A 314 7.86 12.69 25.52
CA LEU A 314 6.68 13.27 26.17
C LEU A 314 6.13 14.48 25.40
N GLU A 315 6.98 15.28 24.82
CA GLU A 315 6.62 16.42 23.98
C GLU A 315 6.15 15.99 22.60
N HIS A 316 6.60 14.85 22.05
CA HIS A 316 6.01 14.23 20.86
C HIS A 316 4.54 13.83 21.08
N VAL A 317 4.19 13.34 22.26
CA VAL A 317 2.78 13.03 22.59
C VAL A 317 1.97 14.34 22.73
N GLN A 318 2.54 15.37 23.32
CA GLN A 318 1.90 16.70 23.40
C GLN A 318 1.82 17.41 22.05
N SER A 319 2.82 17.24 21.18
CA SER A 319 2.84 17.83 19.83
C SER A 319 1.88 17.16 18.83
N ILE A 320 1.32 15.98 19.14
CA ILE A 320 0.18 15.42 18.39
C ILE A 320 -1.02 16.36 18.46
N THR A 321 -1.14 17.15 19.52
CA THR A 321 -2.19 18.15 19.73
C THR A 321 -1.82 19.56 19.23
N ASN A 322 -0.53 19.84 18.96
CA ASN A 322 -0.06 21.14 18.44
C ASN A 322 -0.23 21.24 16.93
N ILE A 323 -1.42 21.63 16.47
CA ILE A 323 -1.72 21.74 15.03
C ILE A 323 -1.21 23.06 14.44
N SER A 324 -1.19 24.14 15.22
CA SER A 324 -0.94 25.49 14.70
C SER A 324 0.54 25.90 14.58
N THR A 325 1.44 25.28 15.33
CA THR A 325 2.87 25.64 15.33
C THR A 325 3.75 24.68 14.50
N ASP A 326 3.25 23.49 14.20
CA ASP A 326 3.95 22.54 13.33
C ASP A 326 3.65 22.86 11.86
N ALA A 327 4.64 23.36 11.13
CA ALA A 327 4.53 23.70 9.71
C ALA A 327 3.93 22.55 8.85
N SER A 328 4.19 21.29 9.23
CA SER A 328 3.63 20.12 8.54
C SER A 328 2.11 19.97 8.79
N ASN A 329 1.62 20.25 9.99
CA ASN A 329 0.20 20.18 10.30
C ASN A 329 -0.56 21.35 9.67
N LEU A 330 0.02 22.56 9.72
CA LEU A 330 -0.55 23.74 9.11
C LEU A 330 -0.62 23.59 7.57
N GLU A 331 0.39 23.00 6.95
CA GLU A 331 0.36 22.68 5.51
C GLU A 331 -0.77 21.69 5.15
N ARG A 332 -1.02 20.66 5.98
CA ARG A 332 -2.18 19.77 5.78
C ARG A 332 -3.50 20.52 5.85
N LEU A 333 -3.67 21.39 6.84
CA LEU A 333 -4.90 22.21 6.96
C LEU A 333 -5.09 23.11 5.75
N ASN A 334 -4.02 23.75 5.26
CA ASN A 334 -4.05 24.56 4.04
C ASN A 334 -4.50 23.74 2.83
N ARG A 335 -3.93 22.55 2.65
CA ARG A 335 -4.28 21.64 1.55
C ARG A 335 -5.70 21.10 1.66
N TRP A 336 -6.16 20.77 2.87
CA TRP A 336 -7.56 20.36 3.08
C TRP A 336 -8.53 21.51 2.79
N SER A 337 -8.20 22.71 3.24
CA SER A 337 -8.99 23.91 2.95
C SER A 337 -9.07 24.20 1.46
N SER A 338 -7.97 24.05 0.73
CA SER A 338 -7.94 24.16 -0.74
C SER A 338 -8.74 23.06 -1.43
N ALA A 339 -8.64 21.82 -0.93
CA ALA A 339 -9.41 20.69 -1.46
C ALA A 339 -10.93 20.87 -1.25
N LEU A 340 -11.34 21.43 -0.12
CA LEU A 340 -12.76 21.72 0.12
C LEU A 340 -13.30 22.81 -0.81
N ARG A 341 -12.52 23.87 -1.11
CA ARG A 341 -12.91 24.90 -2.09
C ARG A 341 -12.99 24.31 -3.51
N LEU A 342 -12.06 23.45 -3.89
CA LEU A 342 -12.13 22.69 -5.15
C LEU A 342 -13.41 21.85 -5.22
N PHE A 343 -13.77 21.19 -4.12
CA PHE A 343 -14.99 20.39 -4.03
C PHE A 343 -16.26 21.27 -4.14
N GLU A 344 -16.31 22.44 -3.47
CA GLU A 344 -17.46 23.35 -3.57
C GLU A 344 -17.75 23.77 -5.00
N GLU A 345 -16.72 23.89 -5.85
CA GLU A 345 -16.87 24.26 -7.26
C GLU A 345 -17.36 23.10 -8.13
N ARG A 346 -16.88 21.86 -7.85
CA ARG A 346 -17.24 20.65 -8.62
C ARG A 346 -17.65 19.48 -7.71
N PRO A 347 -18.80 19.54 -7.03
CA PRO A 347 -19.14 18.62 -5.94
C PRO A 347 -19.43 17.18 -6.41
N PHE A 348 -19.89 16.95 -7.65
CA PHE A 348 -20.31 15.62 -8.10
C PHE A 348 -19.17 14.82 -8.72
N PHE A 349 -18.45 15.39 -9.70
CA PHE A 349 -17.42 14.69 -10.47
C PHE A 349 -16.00 15.04 -10.03
N GLY A 350 -15.82 16.14 -9.29
CA GLY A 350 -14.52 16.67 -8.95
C GLY A 350 -13.75 17.22 -10.15
N TRP A 351 -12.46 17.42 -9.99
CA TRP A 351 -11.56 17.99 -11.00
C TRP A 351 -10.88 16.94 -11.88
N GLY A 352 -10.98 15.67 -11.51
CA GLY A 352 -10.37 14.52 -12.17
C GLY A 352 -9.31 13.84 -11.27
N PRO A 353 -9.23 12.50 -11.33
CA PRO A 353 -8.27 11.74 -10.53
C PRO A 353 -6.82 12.16 -10.80
N GLY A 354 -6.03 12.37 -9.77
CA GLY A 354 -4.62 12.77 -9.85
C GLY A 354 -4.38 14.25 -10.24
N THR A 355 -5.43 15.06 -10.42
CA THR A 355 -5.29 16.46 -10.87
C THR A 355 -5.04 17.46 -9.75
N TYR A 356 -5.29 17.09 -8.50
CA TYR A 356 -5.20 18.01 -7.35
C TYR A 356 -3.89 18.82 -7.37
N GLN A 357 -2.75 18.16 -7.54
CA GLN A 357 -1.42 18.80 -7.54
C GLN A 357 -1.24 19.88 -8.60
N PHE A 358 -2.07 19.91 -9.65
CA PHE A 358 -1.98 20.88 -10.74
C PHE A 358 -3.00 22.02 -10.62
N VAL A 359 -4.09 21.79 -9.87
CA VAL A 359 -5.24 22.73 -9.82
C VAL A 359 -5.41 23.45 -8.49
N TYR A 360 -4.75 23.00 -7.40
CA TYR A 360 -5.03 23.51 -6.05
C TYR A 360 -4.41 24.90 -5.74
N ALA A 361 -3.35 25.31 -6.45
CA ALA A 361 -2.60 26.53 -6.12
C ALA A 361 -3.46 27.82 -6.07
N PRO A 362 -4.41 28.07 -7.01
CA PRO A 362 -5.29 29.22 -6.95
C PRO A 362 -6.23 29.24 -5.73
N TYR A 363 -6.47 28.05 -5.15
CA TYR A 363 -7.38 27.87 -4.01
C TYR A 363 -6.70 27.99 -2.65
N GLN A 364 -5.38 28.23 -2.62
CA GLN A 364 -4.65 28.52 -1.40
C GLN A 364 -4.89 29.96 -0.96
N LEU A 365 -5.30 30.16 0.29
CA LEU A 365 -5.36 31.49 0.88
C LEU A 365 -3.97 31.92 1.35
N SER A 366 -3.60 33.17 1.07
CA SER A 366 -2.31 33.74 1.49
C SER A 366 -2.07 33.66 2.99
N VAL A 367 -3.12 33.78 3.78
CA VAL A 367 -3.08 33.69 5.25
C VAL A 367 -2.73 32.28 5.76
N ASN A 368 -2.98 31.25 4.96
CA ASN A 368 -2.74 29.85 5.32
C ASN A 368 -1.40 29.32 4.77
N LYS A 369 -0.64 30.12 4.02
CA LYS A 369 0.64 29.68 3.46
C LYS A 369 1.69 29.55 4.54
N THR A 370 2.47 28.47 4.45
CA THR A 370 3.61 28.16 5.33
C THR A 370 4.91 28.26 4.57
N ILE A 371 6.05 28.18 5.24
CA ILE A 371 7.38 28.17 4.64
C ILE A 371 7.62 26.98 3.69
N ILE A 372 6.83 25.89 3.83
CA ILE A 372 6.89 24.69 3.00
C ILE A 372 5.81 24.66 1.92
N THR A 373 4.97 25.69 1.82
CA THR A 373 3.90 25.76 0.83
C THR A 373 4.48 26.06 -0.55
N THR A 374 4.15 25.23 -1.55
CA THR A 374 4.52 25.48 -2.95
C THR A 374 3.63 26.56 -3.57
N ASN A 375 4.24 27.61 -4.14
CA ASN A 375 3.50 28.74 -4.70
C ASN A 375 2.91 28.48 -6.08
N TYR A 376 3.45 27.49 -6.83
CA TYR A 376 3.12 27.23 -8.23
C TYR A 376 2.21 26.03 -8.45
N GLY A 377 1.75 25.35 -7.38
CA GLY A 377 0.87 24.20 -7.49
C GLY A 377 1.55 22.94 -8.01
N ASP A 378 2.87 22.92 -7.99
CA ASP A 378 3.68 21.82 -8.46
C ASP A 378 3.97 20.85 -7.30
N GLY A 379 3.41 19.65 -7.42
CA GLY A 379 3.90 18.48 -6.72
C GLY A 379 3.38 18.24 -5.31
N GLY A 380 2.19 18.69 -4.97
CA GLY A 380 1.62 18.35 -3.68
C GLY A 380 0.26 17.65 -3.77
N ASN A 381 0.03 16.66 -2.94
CA ASN A 381 -1.26 16.01 -2.82
C ASN A 381 -2.10 16.61 -1.67
N ALA A 382 -3.36 16.20 -1.54
CA ALA A 382 -4.27 16.69 -0.50
C ALA A 382 -3.94 16.13 0.90
N HIS A 383 -2.93 15.31 1.08
CA HIS A 383 -2.58 14.62 2.33
C HIS A 383 -3.77 13.92 3.01
N SER A 384 -4.69 13.35 2.23
CA SER A 384 -5.78 12.52 2.74
C SER A 384 -6.39 11.70 1.62
N GLU A 385 -6.54 10.38 1.84
CA GLU A 385 -7.26 9.49 0.91
C GLU A 385 -8.73 9.89 0.72
N TYR A 386 -9.34 10.51 1.74
CA TYR A 386 -10.75 10.88 1.75
C TYR A 386 -10.99 12.26 1.14
N ILE A 387 -10.24 13.26 1.60
CA ILE A 387 -10.38 14.65 1.16
C ILE A 387 -9.80 14.81 -0.26
N GLY A 388 -8.71 14.10 -0.59
CA GLY A 388 -8.19 14.05 -1.95
C GLY A 388 -9.22 13.49 -2.92
N ALA A 389 -9.83 12.36 -2.59
CA ALA A 389 -10.91 11.77 -3.38
C ALA A 389 -12.12 12.72 -3.53
N LEU A 390 -12.42 13.53 -2.50
CA LEU A 390 -13.52 14.50 -2.54
C LEU A 390 -13.25 15.61 -3.56
N ALA A 391 -12.05 16.16 -3.59
CA ALA A 391 -11.65 17.20 -4.55
C ALA A 391 -11.53 16.67 -5.99
N GLU A 392 -10.94 15.48 -6.14
CA GLU A 392 -10.63 14.91 -7.46
C GLU A 392 -11.79 14.16 -8.10
N MET A 393 -12.60 13.44 -7.31
CA MET A 393 -13.65 12.54 -7.80
C MET A 393 -15.05 12.88 -7.24
N GLY A 394 -15.18 14.01 -6.56
CA GLY A 394 -16.42 14.49 -5.97
C GLY A 394 -16.90 13.64 -4.78
N VAL A 395 -18.11 13.94 -4.31
CA VAL A 395 -18.72 13.25 -3.16
C VAL A 395 -18.84 11.74 -3.38
N ILE A 396 -19.18 11.30 -4.58
CA ILE A 396 -19.34 9.88 -4.92
C ILE A 396 -18.00 9.16 -4.82
N GLY A 397 -16.89 9.76 -5.31
CA GLY A 397 -15.55 9.20 -5.19
C GLY A 397 -15.13 9.00 -3.73
N SER A 398 -15.33 10.02 -2.87
CA SER A 398 -15.05 9.91 -1.44
C SER A 398 -15.91 8.85 -0.76
N LEU A 399 -17.21 8.77 -1.08
CA LEU A 399 -18.10 7.73 -0.55
C LEU A 399 -17.68 6.32 -0.97
N ILE A 400 -17.14 6.12 -2.18
CA ILE A 400 -16.63 4.82 -2.62
C ILE A 400 -15.39 4.42 -1.81
N VAL A 401 -14.49 5.35 -1.48
CA VAL A 401 -13.36 5.08 -0.60
C VAL A 401 -13.85 4.65 0.80
N VAL A 402 -14.79 5.38 1.37
CA VAL A 402 -15.39 5.04 2.68
C VAL A 402 -16.09 3.67 2.61
N LEU A 403 -16.83 3.39 1.54
CA LEU A 403 -17.50 2.11 1.32
C LEU A 403 -16.49 0.95 1.25
N LEU A 404 -15.35 1.14 0.57
CA LEU A 404 -14.28 0.15 0.51
C LEU A 404 -13.77 -0.19 1.92
N VAL A 405 -13.55 0.81 2.77
CA VAL A 405 -13.13 0.61 4.17
C VAL A 405 -14.19 -0.14 4.95
N ILE A 406 -15.43 0.30 4.90
CA ILE A 406 -16.54 -0.31 5.64
C ILE A 406 -16.73 -1.77 5.25
N VAL A 407 -16.80 -2.06 3.94
CA VAL A 407 -17.01 -3.41 3.42
C VAL A 407 -15.83 -4.31 3.79
N SER A 408 -14.60 -3.80 3.69
CA SER A 408 -13.39 -4.56 4.01
C SER A 408 -13.31 -4.93 5.49
N VAL A 409 -13.54 -3.97 6.38
CA VAL A 409 -13.54 -4.20 7.84
C VAL A 409 -14.71 -5.11 8.24
N TYR A 410 -15.90 -4.87 7.71
CA TYR A 410 -17.08 -5.71 7.97
C TYR A 410 -16.82 -7.16 7.54
N LYS A 411 -16.32 -7.38 6.33
CA LYS A 411 -15.99 -8.71 5.82
C LYS A 411 -14.86 -9.38 6.61
N GLY A 412 -13.81 -8.63 6.93
CA GLY A 412 -12.72 -9.13 7.75
C GLY A 412 -13.20 -9.62 9.13
N LEU A 413 -13.96 -8.80 9.85
CA LEU A 413 -14.48 -9.15 11.18
C LEU A 413 -15.52 -10.27 11.16
N THR A 414 -16.39 -10.31 10.14
CA THR A 414 -17.36 -11.42 9.99
C THR A 414 -16.67 -12.73 9.65
N THR A 415 -15.66 -12.69 8.78
CA THR A 415 -14.83 -13.85 8.43
C THR A 415 -14.03 -14.35 9.63
N TYR A 416 -13.45 -13.44 10.44
CA TYR A 416 -12.80 -13.78 11.71
C TYR A 416 -13.73 -14.58 12.65
N LYS A 417 -15.00 -14.17 12.76
CA LYS A 417 -15.99 -14.88 13.59
C LYS A 417 -16.36 -16.24 13.01
N LYS A 418 -16.48 -16.37 11.69
CA LYS A 418 -16.86 -17.59 10.98
C LYS A 418 -15.73 -18.60 10.88
N ALA A 419 -14.48 -18.15 10.77
CA ALA A 419 -13.34 -19.02 10.55
C ALA A 419 -13.23 -20.07 11.66
N LYS A 420 -13.10 -21.35 11.28
CA LYS A 420 -12.97 -22.46 12.23
C LYS A 420 -11.52 -22.70 12.62
N ASN A 421 -10.60 -22.53 11.69
CA ASN A 421 -9.18 -22.73 11.90
C ASN A 421 -8.51 -21.50 12.55
N LYS A 422 -7.63 -21.74 13.54
CA LYS A 422 -6.95 -20.68 14.29
C LYS A 422 -6.01 -19.84 13.42
N GLU A 423 -5.31 -20.46 12.47
CA GLU A 423 -4.41 -19.75 11.55
C GLU A 423 -5.19 -18.81 10.64
N SER A 424 -6.31 -19.29 10.05
CA SER A 424 -7.21 -18.44 9.24
C SER A 424 -7.78 -17.26 10.02
N LYS A 425 -8.15 -17.48 11.31
CA LYS A 425 -8.59 -16.40 12.20
C LYS A 425 -7.52 -15.33 12.39
N ILE A 426 -6.30 -15.76 12.66
CA ILE A 426 -5.17 -14.85 12.89
C ILE A 426 -4.86 -14.07 11.61
N LEU A 427 -4.78 -14.73 10.48
CA LEU A 427 -4.45 -14.07 9.20
C LEU A 427 -5.51 -13.07 8.74
N VAL A 428 -6.80 -13.42 8.84
CA VAL A 428 -7.86 -12.49 8.46
C VAL A 428 -7.95 -11.30 9.42
N LEU A 429 -7.73 -11.53 10.72
CA LEU A 429 -7.68 -10.45 11.70
C LEU A 429 -6.47 -9.54 11.45
N ALA A 430 -5.29 -10.10 11.20
CA ALA A 430 -4.07 -9.36 10.85
C ALA A 430 -4.28 -8.48 9.62
N ALA A 431 -4.82 -9.04 8.53
CA ALA A 431 -5.12 -8.29 7.32
C ALA A 431 -6.17 -7.19 7.57
N THR A 432 -7.20 -7.46 8.37
CA THR A 432 -8.22 -6.47 8.72
C THR A 432 -7.64 -5.32 9.54
N LEU A 433 -6.82 -5.63 10.54
CA LEU A 433 -6.16 -4.63 11.38
C LEU A 433 -5.12 -3.83 10.58
N ALA A 434 -4.42 -4.44 9.61
CA ALA A 434 -3.54 -3.75 8.68
C ALA A 434 -4.29 -2.75 7.79
N ILE A 435 -5.48 -3.12 7.29
CA ILE A 435 -6.37 -2.21 6.55
C ILE A 435 -6.83 -1.05 7.45
N ILE A 436 -7.21 -1.31 8.69
CA ILE A 436 -7.58 -0.27 9.66
C ILE A 436 -6.39 0.66 9.92
N SER A 437 -5.18 0.12 10.10
CA SER A 437 -3.97 0.92 10.26
C SER A 437 -3.75 1.86 9.07
N TYR A 438 -3.78 1.32 7.85
CA TYR A 438 -3.59 2.13 6.65
C TYR A 438 -4.65 3.22 6.50
N PHE A 439 -5.93 2.90 6.59
CA PHE A 439 -6.99 3.89 6.38
C PHE A 439 -7.15 4.88 7.52
N THR A 440 -6.69 4.56 8.74
CA THR A 440 -6.52 5.56 9.82
C THR A 440 -5.37 6.52 9.49
N HIS A 441 -4.23 5.98 9.04
CA HIS A 441 -3.11 6.80 8.54
C HIS A 441 -3.53 7.64 7.33
N GLY A 442 -4.38 7.09 6.47
CA GLY A 442 -4.92 7.70 5.26
C GLY A 442 -5.85 8.90 5.48
N VAL A 443 -6.25 9.18 6.73
CA VAL A 443 -6.89 10.47 7.07
C VAL A 443 -5.91 11.63 6.89
N LEU A 444 -4.63 11.42 7.22
CA LEU A 444 -3.58 12.43 7.24
C LEU A 444 -2.61 12.34 6.05
N ASN A 445 -2.72 11.30 5.22
CA ASN A 445 -1.84 11.06 4.05
C ASN A 445 -2.55 10.23 2.97
N ASN A 446 -2.03 10.22 1.75
CA ASN A 446 -2.53 9.39 0.65
C ASN A 446 -1.35 8.74 -0.09
N PHE A 447 -1.31 7.40 -0.11
CA PHE A 447 -0.21 6.62 -0.67
C PHE A 447 -0.67 5.42 -1.50
N LEU A 448 -1.99 5.28 -1.79
CA LEU A 448 -2.49 4.21 -2.67
C LEU A 448 -2.11 4.40 -4.13
N ASP A 449 -1.54 5.53 -4.48
CA ASP A 449 -0.96 5.86 -5.77
C ASP A 449 0.51 5.44 -5.92
N THR A 450 1.11 4.89 -4.85
CA THR A 450 2.48 4.38 -4.83
C THR A 450 2.51 2.86 -4.66
N ASP A 451 3.51 2.21 -5.27
CA ASP A 451 3.74 0.75 -5.13
C ASP A 451 3.93 0.33 -3.67
N LYS A 452 4.61 1.18 -2.88
CA LYS A 452 4.98 0.93 -1.48
C LYS A 452 3.81 0.56 -0.58
N LEU A 453 2.67 1.22 -0.76
CA LEU A 453 1.47 1.04 0.06
C LEU A 453 0.34 0.35 -0.70
N ALA A 454 0.22 0.56 -2.02
CA ALA A 454 -0.80 -0.10 -2.83
C ALA A 454 -0.68 -1.62 -2.75
N ILE A 455 0.53 -2.18 -2.93
CA ILE A 455 0.72 -3.63 -2.91
C ILE A 455 0.33 -4.24 -1.56
N PRO A 456 0.81 -3.75 -0.39
CA PRO A 456 0.37 -4.24 0.91
C PRO A 456 -1.14 -4.15 1.12
N VAL A 457 -1.74 -3.00 0.83
CA VAL A 457 -3.17 -2.77 1.08
C VAL A 457 -4.03 -3.68 0.22
N TRP A 458 -3.81 -3.72 -1.09
CA TRP A 458 -4.60 -4.57 -1.99
C TRP A 458 -4.38 -6.06 -1.73
N SER A 459 -3.17 -6.48 -1.34
CA SER A 459 -2.92 -7.87 -0.95
C SER A 459 -3.61 -8.26 0.37
N CYS A 460 -3.72 -7.35 1.34
CA CYS A 460 -4.52 -7.58 2.55
C CYS A 460 -6.00 -7.77 2.23
N LEU A 461 -6.56 -7.00 1.29
CA LEU A 461 -7.92 -7.20 0.80
C LEU A 461 -8.09 -8.56 0.10
N ALA A 462 -7.08 -8.99 -0.67
CA ALA A 462 -7.05 -10.32 -1.27
C ALA A 462 -7.03 -11.44 -0.20
N ILE A 463 -6.26 -11.27 0.88
CA ILE A 463 -6.22 -12.22 2.01
C ILE A 463 -7.61 -12.34 2.65
N ILE A 464 -8.28 -11.21 2.95
CA ILE A 464 -9.64 -11.22 3.53
C ILE A 464 -10.60 -11.97 2.61
N THR A 465 -10.59 -11.66 1.31
CA THR A 465 -11.47 -12.28 0.31
C THR A 465 -11.26 -13.79 0.23
N VAL A 466 -10.01 -14.23 0.13
CA VAL A 466 -9.68 -15.65 -0.03
C VAL A 466 -10.03 -16.45 1.22
N ILE A 467 -9.77 -15.91 2.40
CA ILE A 467 -10.10 -16.60 3.65
C ILE A 467 -11.62 -16.69 3.81
N ASP A 468 -12.40 -15.64 3.48
CA ASP A 468 -13.87 -15.70 3.52
C ASP A 468 -14.41 -16.79 2.58
N VAL A 469 -13.88 -16.85 1.36
CA VAL A 469 -14.41 -17.73 0.31
C VAL A 469 -13.96 -19.19 0.45
N TYR A 470 -12.68 -19.43 0.80
CA TYR A 470 -12.08 -20.77 0.69
C TYR A 470 -11.66 -21.40 2.02
N HIS A 471 -11.39 -20.61 3.06
CA HIS A 471 -10.75 -21.12 4.28
C HIS A 471 -11.59 -20.94 5.55
N SER A 472 -12.65 -20.15 5.53
CA SER A 472 -13.45 -19.88 6.73
C SER A 472 -14.20 -21.11 7.26
N GLY A 473 -14.63 -22.01 6.38
CA GLY A 473 -15.36 -23.24 6.72
C GLY A 473 -14.49 -24.44 7.08
N LYS A 474 -13.18 -24.40 6.80
CA LYS A 474 -12.28 -25.56 6.95
C LYS A 474 -11.70 -25.66 8.36
N THR A 475 -11.64 -26.89 8.89
CA THR A 475 -11.06 -27.18 10.21
C THR A 475 -9.54 -27.23 10.17
N ASN A 476 -8.95 -27.71 9.07
CA ASN A 476 -7.53 -27.67 8.80
C ASN A 476 -7.21 -26.67 7.70
N TYR A 477 -6.22 -25.81 7.94
CA TYR A 477 -5.80 -24.77 7.01
C TYR A 477 -5.20 -25.33 5.71
N TYR A 478 -4.60 -26.54 5.79
CA TYR A 478 -3.91 -27.21 4.68
C TYR A 478 -4.73 -28.25 3.93
N ASP A 479 -5.94 -28.60 4.38
CA ASP A 479 -6.79 -29.60 3.72
C ASP A 479 -7.20 -29.22 2.27
N SER A 480 -7.10 -27.93 1.93
CA SER A 480 -7.37 -27.42 0.58
C SER A 480 -6.33 -27.85 -0.47
N ILE A 481 -5.14 -28.27 -0.04
CA ILE A 481 -4.04 -28.59 -0.96
C ILE A 481 -4.23 -29.98 -1.58
N SER A 482 -4.85 -30.91 -0.83
CA SER A 482 -5.13 -32.26 -1.30
C SER A 482 -6.32 -32.31 -2.28
N GLU A 483 -7.33 -31.49 -2.08
CA GLU A 483 -8.52 -31.44 -2.96
C GLU A 483 -8.24 -30.76 -4.30
N ASP A 484 -7.46 -29.64 -4.31
CA ASP A 484 -7.09 -28.94 -5.54
C ASP A 484 -6.05 -29.72 -6.36
N GLN A 485 -5.16 -30.47 -5.73
CA GLN A 485 -4.23 -31.37 -6.44
C GLN A 485 -4.95 -32.58 -7.03
N GLN A 486 -6.00 -33.09 -6.43
CA GLN A 486 -6.83 -34.14 -7.01
C GLN A 486 -7.71 -33.64 -8.16
N ALA A 487 -8.20 -32.38 -8.08
CA ALA A 487 -8.98 -31.75 -9.15
C ALA A 487 -8.14 -31.31 -10.37
N LEU A 488 -6.83 -31.12 -10.20
CA LEU A 488 -5.89 -30.82 -11.29
C LEU A 488 -5.35 -32.07 -12.00
N ASN A 489 -5.51 -33.26 -11.38
CA ASN A 489 -5.12 -34.54 -11.93
C ASN A 489 -6.31 -35.31 -12.56
N GLN A 490 -7.51 -34.77 -12.54
CA GLN A 490 -8.69 -35.17 -13.29
C GLN A 490 -8.97 -34.15 -14.42
#